data_48bd6f95c2d6508c0989ca1a34d81ff6
#
_entry.id   48bd6f95c2d6508c0989ca1a34d81ff6
#
_cell.length_a   1.000
_cell.length_b   1.000
_cell.length_c   1.000
_cell.angle_alpha   90.00
_cell.angle_beta   90.00
_cell.angle_gamma   90.00
#
_symmetry.space_group_name_H-M   'P 1'
#
loop_
_entity.id
_entity.type
_entity.pdbx_description
1 polymer ?
#
loop_
_entity_poly.entity_id
_entity_poly.type
_entity_poly.pdbx_seq_one_letter_code
_entity_poly.pdbx_strand_id
1 'polypeptide(L)'
;MSIRTRWAAIVAAAAVTACPAVYAAGASATLHHITGEGEAESVGTIRFADSEHGLIVTPALHDLQSRGLHGTHIHANADCGATRMGDHKMPGGAAGGHYDPEQTERHAGPYGDGHLGDLPNLTVEADGSATTPVLAPRLTVSDLAGRAVMVHAEADRYDDHGDHHHGKGGVRMYCGVIE
;
A
#
# COMPACT_ATOMS: atom_id res chain seq x y z
N MET A 1 27.54 48.97 -59.52
CA MET A 1 26.15 48.66 -59.07
C MET A 1 26.21 47.34 -58.34
N SER A 2 26.20 47.37 -56.97
CA SER A 2 26.41 46.18 -56.11
C SER A 2 25.10 45.78 -55.51
N ILE A 3 24.58 44.61 -55.86
CA ILE A 3 23.34 44.03 -55.35
C ILE A 3 23.70 43.27 -54.05
N ARG A 4 23.24 43.80 -52.91
CA ARG A 4 23.34 43.12 -51.59
C ARG A 4 22.11 42.21 -51.38
N THR A 5 22.28 40.92 -51.54
CA THR A 5 21.28 39.92 -51.25
C THR A 5 21.15 39.75 -49.71
N ARG A 6 20.01 40.10 -49.16
CA ARG A 6 19.67 39.90 -47.72
C ARG A 6 19.03 38.52 -47.56
N TRP A 7 19.73 37.66 -46.84
CA TRP A 7 19.17 36.39 -46.40
C TRP A 7 18.32 36.62 -45.14
N ALA A 8 17.02 36.36 -45.20
CA ALA A 8 16.13 36.34 -44.02
C ALA A 8 16.19 34.94 -43.42
N ALA A 9 16.73 34.84 -42.21
CA ALA A 9 16.67 33.59 -41.42
C ALA A 9 15.29 33.44 -40.82
N ILE A 10 14.56 32.40 -41.22
CA ILE A 10 13.29 32.00 -40.61
C ILE A 10 13.62 31.12 -39.39
N VAL A 11 13.43 31.65 -38.20
CA VAL A 11 13.52 30.87 -36.96
C VAL A 11 12.17 30.21 -36.75
N ALA A 12 12.10 28.91 -36.98
CA ALA A 12 10.92 28.09 -36.64
C ALA A 12 10.96 27.80 -35.14
N ALA A 13 10.04 28.41 -34.35
CA ALA A 13 9.86 28.09 -32.97
C ALA A 13 9.05 26.78 -32.87
N ALA A 14 9.68 25.70 -32.41
CA ALA A 14 9.01 24.46 -32.09
C ALA A 14 8.28 24.64 -30.76
N ALA A 15 6.95 24.65 -30.80
CA ALA A 15 6.13 24.63 -29.61
C ALA A 15 6.15 23.21 -29.01
N VAL A 16 6.84 23.03 -27.89
CA VAL A 16 6.75 21.79 -27.09
C VAL A 16 5.42 21.81 -26.36
N THR A 17 4.45 21.05 -26.86
CA THR A 17 3.21 20.78 -26.15
C THR A 17 3.48 19.84 -24.99
N ALA A 18 3.57 20.36 -23.76
CA ALA A 18 3.56 19.55 -22.57
C ALA A 18 2.19 18.86 -22.46
N CYS A 19 2.18 17.54 -22.67
CA CYS A 19 1.00 16.72 -22.39
C CYS A 19 0.81 16.73 -20.85
N PRO A 20 -0.35 17.16 -20.32
CA PRO A 20 -0.59 17.04 -18.89
C PRO A 20 -0.59 15.53 -18.55
N ALA A 21 0.27 15.12 -17.62
CA ALA A 21 0.18 13.79 -17.04
C ALA A 21 -1.20 13.70 -16.35
N VAL A 22 -2.09 12.90 -16.92
CA VAL A 22 -3.34 12.52 -16.24
C VAL A 22 -2.89 11.58 -15.12
N TYR A 23 -2.76 12.12 -13.91
CA TYR A 23 -2.65 11.28 -12.72
C TYR A 23 -3.98 10.55 -12.61
N ALA A 24 -3.95 9.23 -12.78
CA ALA A 24 -5.08 8.40 -12.40
C ALA A 24 -5.44 8.72 -10.95
N ALA A 25 -6.74 8.80 -10.66
CA ALA A 25 -7.21 8.99 -9.28
C ALA A 25 -6.55 7.92 -8.41
N GLY A 26 -5.75 8.35 -7.45
CA GLY A 26 -5.04 7.49 -6.54
C GLY A 26 -5.68 7.58 -5.15
N ALA A 27 -5.37 6.61 -4.30
CA ALA A 27 -5.67 6.62 -2.88
C ALA A 27 -4.36 6.67 -2.08
N SER A 28 -4.46 7.01 -0.79
CA SER A 28 -3.29 7.01 0.10
C SER A 28 -3.69 6.66 1.52
N ALA A 29 -2.72 6.22 2.32
CA ALA A 29 -2.89 6.02 3.74
C ALA A 29 -1.66 6.54 4.48
N THR A 30 -1.86 7.31 5.54
CA THR A 30 -0.80 7.61 6.51
C THR A 30 -0.76 6.46 7.52
N LEU A 31 0.40 5.79 7.64
CA LEU A 31 0.57 4.70 8.58
C LEU A 31 1.08 5.19 9.91
N HIS A 32 0.49 4.63 10.96
CA HIS A 32 0.88 4.84 12.33
C HIS A 32 1.31 3.52 12.97
N HIS A 33 2.29 3.57 13.85
CA HIS A 33 2.51 2.47 14.78
C HIS A 33 1.26 2.28 15.64
N ILE A 34 0.80 1.03 15.80
CA ILE A 34 -0.41 0.72 16.56
C ILE A 34 -0.09 -0.10 17.79
N THR A 35 -0.80 0.18 18.86
CA THR A 35 -0.66 -0.47 20.16
C THR A 35 -2.03 -0.86 20.71
N GLY A 36 -2.05 -1.57 21.84
CA GLY A 36 -3.30 -1.84 22.56
C GLY A 36 -4.00 -0.58 23.07
N GLU A 37 -3.32 0.58 23.08
CA GLU A 37 -3.88 1.87 23.47
C GLU A 37 -4.37 2.70 22.27
N GLY A 38 -4.10 2.26 21.03
CA GLY A 38 -4.48 2.92 19.80
C GLY A 38 -3.27 3.27 18.92
N GLU A 39 -3.47 4.25 18.05
CA GLU A 39 -2.42 4.76 17.15
C GLU A 39 -1.40 5.60 17.91
N ALA A 40 -0.15 5.45 17.54
CA ALA A 40 0.99 6.22 18.06
C ALA A 40 1.58 7.12 16.94
N GLU A 41 2.93 7.20 16.85
CA GLU A 41 3.61 8.04 15.88
C GLU A 41 3.37 7.57 14.43
N SER A 42 3.33 8.53 13.51
CA SER A 42 3.29 8.24 12.07
C SER A 42 4.67 7.77 11.59
N VAL A 43 4.66 6.76 10.72
CA VAL A 43 5.86 6.20 10.07
C VAL A 43 5.90 6.49 8.56
N GLY A 44 5.05 7.37 8.06
CA GLY A 44 4.99 7.77 6.65
C GLY A 44 3.71 7.39 5.94
N THR A 45 3.76 7.29 4.62
CA THR A 45 2.57 7.08 3.78
C THR A 45 2.75 5.92 2.81
N ILE A 46 1.62 5.30 2.45
CA ILE A 46 1.52 4.40 1.28
C ILE A 46 0.59 5.07 0.27
N ARG A 47 0.99 5.08 -1.01
CA ARG A 47 0.15 5.53 -2.12
C ARG A 47 -0.27 4.33 -2.97
N PHE A 48 -1.47 4.43 -3.50
CA PHE A 48 -2.09 3.43 -4.34
C PHE A 48 -2.48 4.06 -5.68
N ALA A 49 -2.15 3.39 -6.79
CA ALA A 49 -2.50 3.86 -8.11
C ALA A 49 -2.81 2.68 -9.04
N ASP A 50 -3.84 2.83 -9.87
CA ASP A 50 -4.16 1.84 -10.89
C ASP A 50 -3.11 1.83 -12.00
N SER A 51 -2.82 0.66 -12.53
CA SER A 51 -2.01 0.42 -13.71
C SER A 51 -2.70 -0.59 -14.63
N GLU A 52 -2.17 -0.78 -15.84
CA GLU A 52 -2.65 -1.82 -16.77
C GLU A 52 -2.48 -3.25 -16.24
N HIS A 53 -1.69 -3.43 -15.16
CA HIS A 53 -1.38 -4.73 -14.57
C HIS A 53 -2.00 -4.93 -13.18
N GLY A 54 -2.80 -3.98 -12.69
CA GLY A 54 -3.39 -3.98 -11.36
C GLY A 54 -2.94 -2.80 -10.51
N LEU A 55 -3.12 -2.90 -9.21
CA LEU A 55 -2.82 -1.85 -8.25
C LEU A 55 -1.31 -1.78 -7.94
N ILE A 56 -0.70 -0.62 -8.15
CA ILE A 56 0.65 -0.32 -7.67
C ILE A 56 0.54 0.25 -6.26
N VAL A 57 1.24 -0.38 -5.33
CA VAL A 57 1.36 0.04 -3.92
C VAL A 57 2.74 0.62 -3.73
N THR A 58 2.83 1.93 -3.46
CA THR A 58 4.10 2.65 -3.34
C THR A 58 4.27 3.14 -1.91
N PRO A 59 5.09 2.46 -1.09
CA PRO A 59 5.40 2.89 0.26
C PRO A 59 6.42 4.04 0.25
N ALA A 60 6.29 4.93 1.23
CA ALA A 60 7.25 5.96 1.61
C ALA A 60 7.29 5.99 3.13
N LEU A 61 7.80 4.90 3.72
CA LEU A 61 7.81 4.66 5.16
C LEU A 61 9.24 4.78 5.72
N HIS A 62 9.32 5.15 7.00
CA HIS A 62 10.57 5.33 7.74
C HIS A 62 10.39 4.90 9.20
N ASP A 63 11.48 4.76 9.93
CA ASP A 63 11.50 4.42 11.35
C ASP A 63 10.78 3.12 11.71
N LEU A 64 10.66 2.19 10.74
CA LEU A 64 10.10 0.88 10.99
C LEU A 64 11.03 0.06 11.89
N GLN A 65 10.47 -0.57 12.92
CA GLN A 65 11.24 -1.22 14.00
C GLN A 65 11.90 -2.53 13.58
N SER A 66 11.32 -3.23 12.61
CA SER A 66 11.78 -4.54 12.13
C SER A 66 12.33 -4.42 10.71
N ARG A 67 13.30 -5.24 10.36
CA ARG A 67 13.94 -5.30 9.03
C ARG A 67 13.55 -6.59 8.31
N GLY A 68 13.58 -6.56 6.98
CA GLY A 68 13.27 -7.71 6.14
C GLY A 68 11.88 -7.66 5.54
N LEU A 69 11.26 -8.82 5.35
CA LEU A 69 9.94 -8.94 4.74
C LEU A 69 8.84 -8.88 5.80
N HIS A 70 7.78 -8.16 5.49
CA HIS A 70 6.62 -7.98 6.36
C HIS A 70 5.34 -8.23 5.59
N GLY A 71 4.46 -9.07 6.12
CA GLY A 71 3.11 -9.28 5.60
C GLY A 71 2.36 -7.95 5.57
N THR A 72 1.73 -7.66 4.43
CA THR A 72 0.98 -6.43 4.23
C THR A 72 -0.36 -6.78 3.61
N HIS A 73 -1.45 -6.24 4.18
CA HIS A 73 -2.80 -6.58 3.74
C HIS A 73 -3.73 -5.37 3.75
N ILE A 74 -4.72 -5.40 2.86
CA ILE A 74 -5.90 -4.54 2.95
C ILE A 74 -6.90 -5.23 3.88
N HIS A 75 -7.32 -4.53 4.93
CA HIS A 75 -8.30 -4.98 5.91
C HIS A 75 -9.69 -4.43 5.63
N ALA A 76 -10.72 -5.14 6.14
CA ALA A 76 -12.12 -4.94 5.76
C ALA A 76 -12.69 -3.58 6.17
N ASN A 77 -12.21 -2.96 7.26
CA ASN A 77 -12.79 -1.74 7.82
C ASN A 77 -11.78 -0.59 7.85
N ALA A 78 -12.27 0.63 7.64
CA ALA A 78 -11.49 1.88 7.78
C ALA A 78 -11.34 2.29 9.26
N ASP A 79 -10.76 1.42 10.07
CA ASP A 79 -10.61 1.66 11.51
C ASP A 79 -9.35 0.95 12.03
N CYS A 80 -8.35 1.71 12.46
CA CYS A 80 -7.09 1.21 13.04
C CYS A 80 -7.14 1.04 14.56
N GLY A 81 -8.30 1.24 15.19
CA GLY A 81 -8.49 1.15 16.63
C GLY A 81 -8.22 -0.25 17.19
N ALA A 82 -7.84 -0.30 18.47
CA ALA A 82 -7.68 -1.56 19.16
C ALA A 82 -9.04 -2.15 19.54
N THR A 83 -9.13 -3.49 19.53
CA THR A 83 -10.29 -4.22 20.10
C THR A 83 -9.87 -5.08 21.28
N ARG A 84 -10.86 -5.69 21.96
CA ARG A 84 -10.61 -6.67 23.03
C ARG A 84 -10.96 -8.08 22.55
N MET A 85 -10.07 -9.02 22.84
CA MET A 85 -10.30 -10.45 22.69
C MET A 85 -10.09 -11.10 24.07
N GLY A 86 -11.15 -11.31 24.83
CA GLY A 86 -11.04 -11.67 26.25
C GLY A 86 -10.35 -10.55 27.05
N ASP A 87 -9.30 -10.91 27.79
CA ASP A 87 -8.51 -9.97 28.59
C ASP A 87 -7.39 -9.26 27.80
N HIS A 88 -7.16 -9.66 26.56
CA HIS A 88 -6.09 -9.09 25.71
C HIS A 88 -6.63 -7.99 24.82
N LYS A 89 -5.85 -6.91 24.68
CA LYS A 89 -6.05 -5.89 23.66
C LYS A 89 -5.37 -6.31 22.38
N MET A 90 -6.10 -6.20 21.27
CA MET A 90 -5.58 -6.47 19.92
C MET A 90 -5.38 -5.13 19.20
N PRO A 91 -4.14 -4.69 18.98
CA PRO A 91 -3.86 -3.51 18.16
C PRO A 91 -4.47 -3.65 16.77
N GLY A 92 -5.10 -2.58 16.26
CA GLY A 92 -5.72 -2.58 14.93
C GLY A 92 -6.88 -3.59 14.76
N GLY A 93 -7.42 -4.11 15.85
CA GLY A 93 -8.48 -5.14 15.80
C GLY A 93 -9.73 -4.67 15.10
N ALA A 94 -10.06 -3.37 15.17
CA ALA A 94 -11.24 -2.77 14.56
C ALA A 94 -11.19 -2.81 13.03
N ALA A 95 -10.00 -2.91 12.42
CA ALA A 95 -9.85 -3.10 10.97
C ALA A 95 -10.46 -4.42 10.45
N GLY A 96 -10.74 -5.36 11.34
CA GLY A 96 -11.33 -6.64 10.95
C GLY A 96 -10.33 -7.64 10.39
N GLY A 97 -10.81 -8.58 9.58
CA GLY A 97 -10.00 -9.53 8.81
C GLY A 97 -9.45 -8.92 7.52
N HIS A 98 -8.71 -9.72 6.75
CA HIS A 98 -8.31 -9.34 5.40
C HIS A 98 -9.56 -9.11 4.53
N TYR A 99 -9.46 -8.18 3.58
CA TYR A 99 -10.56 -7.92 2.66
C TYR A 99 -10.82 -9.15 1.78
N ASP A 100 -11.98 -9.76 1.97
CA ASP A 100 -12.41 -11.00 1.29
C ASP A 100 -13.87 -10.88 0.82
N PRO A 101 -14.13 -10.13 -0.25
CA PRO A 101 -15.50 -9.90 -0.73
C PRO A 101 -16.17 -11.16 -1.27
N GLU A 102 -15.40 -12.15 -1.69
CA GLU A 102 -15.90 -13.42 -2.19
C GLU A 102 -16.08 -14.48 -1.10
N GLN A 103 -15.72 -14.16 0.16
CA GLN A 103 -15.82 -15.07 1.32
C GLN A 103 -15.09 -16.40 1.08
N THR A 104 -13.90 -16.30 0.50
CA THR A 104 -13.06 -17.47 0.18
C THR A 104 -12.52 -18.13 1.43
N GLU A 105 -12.36 -17.35 2.51
CA GLU A 105 -11.72 -17.74 3.79
C GLU A 105 -10.34 -18.38 3.61
N ARG A 106 -9.68 -18.09 2.48
CA ARG A 106 -8.39 -18.65 2.08
C ARG A 106 -7.32 -17.58 2.00
N HIS A 107 -6.17 -17.87 2.57
CA HIS A 107 -4.99 -17.01 2.48
C HIS A 107 -4.03 -17.54 1.42
N ALA A 108 -4.16 -17.04 0.19
CA ALA A 108 -3.42 -17.55 -0.98
C ALA A 108 -2.47 -16.50 -1.58
N GLY A 109 -2.29 -15.37 -0.91
CA GLY A 109 -1.45 -14.27 -1.34
C GLY A 109 -1.98 -13.49 -2.54
N PRO A 110 -1.20 -12.50 -3.03
CA PRO A 110 -1.67 -11.51 -4.01
C PRO A 110 -1.95 -12.10 -5.40
N TYR A 111 -1.41 -13.27 -5.70
CA TYR A 111 -1.51 -13.92 -7.01
C TYR A 111 -2.42 -15.15 -7.01
N GLY A 112 -2.89 -15.57 -5.83
CA GLY A 112 -3.76 -16.72 -5.65
C GLY A 112 -5.25 -16.37 -5.71
N ASP A 113 -6.10 -17.35 -5.41
CA ASP A 113 -7.56 -17.26 -5.43
C ASP A 113 -8.17 -17.14 -4.02
N GLY A 114 -7.41 -16.61 -3.05
CA GLY A 114 -7.83 -16.32 -1.69
C GLY A 114 -8.29 -14.88 -1.49
N HIS A 115 -8.11 -14.37 -0.25
CA HIS A 115 -8.48 -13.00 0.11
C HIS A 115 -8.01 -12.00 -0.94
N LEU A 116 -8.89 -11.10 -1.36
CA LEU A 116 -8.52 -10.05 -2.32
C LEU A 116 -7.54 -9.04 -1.71
N GLY A 117 -7.61 -8.85 -0.38
CA GLY A 117 -6.76 -7.92 0.36
C GLY A 117 -5.32 -8.39 0.61
N ASP A 118 -4.94 -9.62 0.21
CA ASP A 118 -3.56 -10.09 0.36
C ASP A 118 -2.64 -9.33 -0.60
N LEU A 119 -1.64 -8.63 -0.07
CA LEU A 119 -0.63 -7.89 -0.84
C LEU A 119 0.70 -8.63 -0.87
N PRO A 120 1.61 -8.30 -1.80
CA PRO A 120 3.00 -8.73 -1.70
C PRO A 120 3.64 -8.24 -0.41
N ASN A 121 4.57 -9.01 0.14
CA ASN A 121 5.34 -8.59 1.31
C ASN A 121 5.99 -7.23 1.10
N LEU A 122 5.94 -6.39 2.12
CA LEU A 122 6.69 -5.14 2.19
C LEU A 122 8.15 -5.46 2.53
N THR A 123 9.09 -4.83 1.83
CA THR A 123 10.52 -4.92 2.18
C THR A 123 10.90 -3.72 3.03
N VAL A 124 11.41 -3.99 4.23
CA VAL A 124 11.98 -2.98 5.13
C VAL A 124 13.51 -3.09 5.08
N GLU A 125 14.14 -2.00 4.65
CA GLU A 125 15.58 -1.88 4.48
C GLU A 125 16.34 -1.81 5.81
N ALA A 126 17.66 -1.94 5.75
CA ALA A 126 18.52 -1.92 6.94
C ALA A 126 18.45 -0.62 7.75
N ASP A 127 18.10 0.49 7.13
CA ASP A 127 17.94 1.80 7.79
C ASP A 127 16.53 2.00 8.38
N GLY A 128 15.60 1.06 8.17
CA GLY A 128 14.22 1.14 8.64
C GLY A 128 13.27 1.82 7.68
N SER A 129 13.70 2.11 6.47
CA SER A 129 12.82 2.60 5.42
C SER A 129 12.14 1.47 4.65
N ALA A 130 10.99 1.77 4.03
CA ALA A 130 10.37 0.92 3.04
C ALA A 130 9.87 1.81 1.90
N THR A 131 10.51 1.67 0.72
CA THR A 131 10.25 2.52 -0.44
C THR A 131 10.09 1.74 -1.74
N THR A 132 10.24 0.41 -1.70
CA THR A 132 10.13 -0.44 -2.89
C THR A 132 8.65 -0.66 -3.26
N PRO A 133 8.19 -0.20 -4.44
CA PRO A 133 6.83 -0.45 -4.88
C PRO A 133 6.56 -1.93 -5.14
N VAL A 134 5.31 -2.34 -4.91
CA VAL A 134 4.84 -3.69 -5.22
C VAL A 134 3.56 -3.65 -6.07
N LEU A 135 3.30 -4.72 -6.83
CA LEU A 135 2.13 -4.87 -7.68
C LEU A 135 1.16 -5.88 -7.07
N ALA A 136 -0.09 -5.45 -6.85
CA ALA A 136 -1.22 -6.30 -6.47
C ALA A 136 -2.17 -6.46 -7.67
N PRO A 137 -2.03 -7.52 -8.48
CA PRO A 137 -2.67 -7.60 -9.80
C PRO A 137 -4.18 -7.80 -9.76
N ARG A 138 -4.73 -8.17 -8.60
CA ARG A 138 -6.15 -8.46 -8.41
C ARG A 138 -6.95 -7.26 -7.87
N LEU A 139 -6.26 -6.20 -7.40
CA LEU A 139 -6.85 -5.01 -6.81
C LEU A 139 -6.86 -3.82 -7.77
N THR A 140 -7.79 -2.92 -7.52
CA THR A 140 -7.86 -1.58 -8.09
C THR A 140 -8.05 -0.55 -6.97
N VAL A 141 -7.84 0.74 -7.27
CA VAL A 141 -8.09 1.83 -6.31
C VAL A 141 -9.54 1.82 -5.81
N SER A 142 -10.50 1.45 -6.67
CA SER A 142 -11.92 1.39 -6.29
C SER A 142 -12.24 0.35 -5.21
N ASP A 143 -11.40 -0.67 -5.07
CA ASP A 143 -11.56 -1.70 -4.03
C ASP A 143 -11.15 -1.21 -2.65
N LEU A 144 -10.44 -0.09 -2.55
CA LEU A 144 -9.82 0.37 -1.30
C LEU A 144 -10.73 1.25 -0.44
N ALA A 145 -11.83 1.75 -0.98
CA ALA A 145 -12.74 2.65 -0.26
C ALA A 145 -13.31 2.01 1.01
N GLY A 146 -13.21 2.73 2.13
CA GLY A 146 -13.72 2.27 3.43
C GLY A 146 -12.88 1.17 4.09
N ARG A 147 -11.58 1.09 3.80
CA ARG A 147 -10.66 0.06 4.27
C ARG A 147 -9.42 0.64 4.93
N ALA A 148 -8.62 -0.24 5.52
CA ALA A 148 -7.31 0.11 6.07
C ALA A 148 -6.22 -0.79 5.48
N VAL A 149 -5.00 -0.25 5.36
CA VAL A 149 -3.81 -1.05 5.07
C VAL A 149 -3.10 -1.36 6.39
N MET A 150 -2.66 -2.61 6.52
CA MET A 150 -1.99 -3.12 7.72
C MET A 150 -0.63 -3.71 7.34
N VAL A 151 0.41 -3.39 8.14
CA VAL A 151 1.73 -4.04 8.05
C VAL A 151 1.94 -4.85 9.33
N HIS A 152 2.38 -6.08 9.16
CA HIS A 152 2.56 -7.08 10.21
C HIS A 152 4.03 -7.25 10.62
N ALA A 153 4.26 -7.93 11.75
CA ALA A 153 5.60 -8.10 12.32
C ALA A 153 6.48 -9.09 11.55
N GLU A 154 5.88 -10.05 10.88
CA GLU A 154 6.56 -11.17 10.21
C GLU A 154 6.26 -11.19 8.72
N ALA A 155 7.10 -11.88 7.96
CA ALA A 155 6.83 -12.14 6.55
C ALA A 155 5.57 -13.00 6.38
N ASP A 156 4.77 -12.65 5.39
CA ASP A 156 3.66 -13.49 4.97
C ASP A 156 4.17 -14.66 4.12
N ARG A 157 3.63 -15.84 4.38
CA ARG A 157 3.99 -17.08 3.67
C ARG A 157 2.99 -17.50 2.61
N TYR A 158 1.87 -16.76 2.47
CA TYR A 158 0.82 -17.02 1.49
C TYR A 158 0.25 -18.45 1.53
N ASP A 159 0.11 -18.97 2.73
CA ASP A 159 -0.45 -20.30 2.97
C ASP A 159 -1.46 -20.27 4.13
N ASP A 160 -2.31 -21.29 4.21
CA ASP A 160 -3.28 -21.45 5.30
C ASP A 160 -2.72 -22.20 6.51
N HIS A 161 -1.42 -22.49 6.52
CA HIS A 161 -0.74 -23.14 7.62
C HIS A 161 -0.22 -22.12 8.64
N GLY A 162 -0.75 -22.11 9.85
CA GLY A 162 -0.30 -21.22 10.92
C GLY A 162 -1.32 -21.06 12.03
N ASP A 163 -0.90 -20.37 13.08
CA ASP A 163 -1.73 -20.12 14.25
C ASP A 163 -2.82 -19.09 13.93
N HIS A 164 -4.09 -19.48 14.03
CA HIS A 164 -5.25 -18.66 13.67
C HIS A 164 -5.40 -17.40 14.54
N HIS A 165 -4.64 -17.26 15.64
CA HIS A 165 -4.75 -16.13 16.56
C HIS A 165 -4.04 -14.85 16.12
N HIS A 166 -3.02 -14.93 15.26
CA HIS A 166 -2.25 -13.77 14.80
C HIS A 166 -2.37 -13.51 13.31
N GLY A 167 -3.15 -14.30 12.58
CA GLY A 167 -3.26 -14.21 11.14
C GLY A 167 -1.94 -14.57 10.44
N LYS A 168 -1.91 -14.39 9.15
CA LYS A 168 -0.73 -14.59 8.31
C LYS A 168 0.12 -13.31 8.39
N GLY A 169 1.42 -13.41 8.69
CA GLY A 169 2.32 -12.27 8.90
C GLY A 169 2.56 -11.88 10.36
N GLY A 170 1.93 -12.56 11.33
CA GLY A 170 2.14 -12.29 12.76
C GLY A 170 1.32 -11.10 13.29
N VAL A 171 1.78 -10.48 14.39
CA VAL A 171 1.08 -9.38 15.03
C VAL A 171 1.03 -8.14 14.15
N ARG A 172 -0.02 -7.34 14.32
CA ARG A 172 -0.24 -6.08 13.62
C ARG A 172 0.65 -4.99 14.20
N MET A 173 1.43 -4.32 13.37
CA MET A 173 2.43 -3.34 13.80
C MET A 173 2.08 -1.92 13.37
N TYR A 174 1.65 -1.74 12.12
CA TYR A 174 1.33 -0.43 11.56
C TYR A 174 0.02 -0.50 10.80
N CYS A 175 -0.78 0.55 10.91
CA CYS A 175 -2.08 0.64 10.27
C CYS A 175 -2.30 2.05 9.75
N GLY A 176 -3.03 2.17 8.63
CA GLY A 176 -3.49 3.44 8.08
C GLY A 176 -4.83 3.27 7.37
N VAL A 177 -5.78 4.16 7.68
CA VAL A 177 -7.04 4.24 6.95
C VAL A 177 -6.77 4.79 5.55
N ILE A 178 -7.40 4.19 4.53
CA ILE A 178 -7.20 4.56 3.12
C ILE A 178 -8.21 5.64 2.74
N GLU A 179 -7.68 6.73 2.17
CA GLU A 179 -8.42 7.92 1.73
C GLU A 179 -8.21 8.19 0.23
#